data_b8ffc6c78f51239670aa050af5515d78
#
_entry.id   b8ffc6c78f51239670aa050af5515d78
#
_cell.length_a   1.000
_cell.length_b   1.000
_cell.length_c   1.000
_cell.angle_alpha   90.00
_cell.angle_beta   90.00
_cell.angle_gamma   90.00
#
_symmetry.space_group_name_H-M   'P 1'
#
loop_
_entity.id
_entity.type
_entity.pdbx_description
1 polymer ?
#
loop_
_entity_poly.entity_id
_entity_poly.type
_entity_poly.pdbx_seq_one_letter_code
_entity_poly.pdbx_strand_id
1 'polypeptide(L)'
;DNVVLWGTSGGGGPISSWLGNVEDNSKVKGIIYEAPVINFWESVEVNGAARYPWVPQQLFGYFKIFTEIRYGIDFENMNFTDNVINSDIPVLLFHGDDDEWVPVEMSDLIAENRDTNFTYIRYENVGHVTSWNADPDNYVYQLDTFLSGLD
;
A
#
# COMPACT_ATOMS: atom_id res chain seq x y z
N ASP A 1 25.70 -0.01 -5.29
CA ASP A 1 25.14 0.05 -3.94
C ASP A 1 23.75 -0.57 -3.94
N ASN A 2 23.44 -1.33 -2.89
CA ASN A 2 22.11 -1.90 -2.67
C ASN A 2 21.21 -0.87 -1.98
N VAL A 3 19.92 -0.88 -2.30
CA VAL A 3 18.93 0.04 -1.74
C VAL A 3 17.71 -0.71 -1.22
N VAL A 4 17.07 -0.17 -0.20
CA VAL A 4 15.73 -0.55 0.25
C VAL A 4 14.81 0.63 -0.01
N LEU A 5 13.66 0.37 -0.65
CA LEU A 5 12.65 1.40 -0.87
C LEU A 5 11.68 1.39 0.32
N TRP A 6 11.32 2.58 0.80
CA TRP A 6 10.35 2.71 1.90
C TRP A 6 9.22 3.64 1.47
N GLY A 7 8.01 3.11 1.46
CA GLY A 7 6.79 3.84 1.08
C GLY A 7 5.76 3.85 2.19
N THR A 8 5.41 5.04 2.66
CA THR A 8 4.37 5.26 3.66
C THR A 8 3.18 5.92 3.01
N SER A 9 1.97 5.45 3.29
CA SER A 9 0.72 6.02 2.78
C SER A 9 0.76 6.20 1.25
N GLY A 10 0.56 7.43 0.75
CA GLY A 10 0.68 7.76 -0.67
C GLY A 10 2.03 7.44 -1.32
N GLY A 11 3.10 7.27 -0.53
CA GLY A 11 4.42 6.83 -1.03
C GLY A 11 4.44 5.37 -1.50
N GLY A 12 3.46 4.57 -1.10
CA GLY A 12 3.32 3.19 -1.58
C GLY A 12 3.01 3.11 -3.08
N GLY A 13 2.15 4.00 -3.60
CA GLY A 13 1.74 4.01 -5.00
C GLY A 13 2.90 4.13 -6.00
N PRO A 14 3.78 5.14 -5.90
CA PRO A 14 4.94 5.27 -6.78
C PRO A 14 5.89 4.05 -6.77
N ILE A 15 6.14 3.45 -5.60
CA ILE A 15 6.97 2.25 -5.50
C ILE A 15 6.26 1.07 -6.19
N SER A 16 4.98 0.88 -5.95
CA SER A 16 4.19 -0.20 -6.54
C SER A 16 4.02 -0.02 -8.06
N SER A 17 3.89 1.22 -8.54
CA SER A 17 3.91 1.55 -9.97
C SER A 17 5.25 1.22 -10.60
N TRP A 18 6.36 1.58 -9.92
CA TRP A 18 7.71 1.27 -10.38
C TRP A 18 7.92 -0.24 -10.55
N LEU A 19 7.43 -1.07 -9.63
CA LEU A 19 7.54 -2.53 -9.72
C LEU A 19 7.01 -3.11 -11.02
N GLY A 20 5.92 -2.57 -11.56
CA GLY A 20 5.33 -3.01 -12.81
C GLY A 20 6.03 -2.50 -14.08
N ASN A 21 6.94 -1.53 -13.94
CA ASN A 21 7.56 -0.84 -15.09
C ASN A 21 9.08 -0.96 -15.14
N VAL A 22 9.71 -1.48 -14.10
CA VAL A 22 11.16 -1.57 -14.01
C VAL A 22 11.69 -2.76 -14.82
N GLU A 23 12.70 -2.51 -15.67
CA GLU A 23 13.39 -3.56 -16.41
C GLU A 23 14.53 -4.20 -15.60
N ASP A 24 15.21 -3.42 -14.75
CA ASP A 24 16.31 -3.88 -13.89
C ASP A 24 16.10 -3.40 -12.45
N ASN A 25 15.75 -4.33 -11.58
CA ASN A 25 15.55 -4.12 -10.15
C ASN A 25 16.68 -4.68 -9.28
N SER A 26 17.79 -5.11 -9.87
CA SER A 26 18.87 -5.85 -9.20
C SER A 26 19.50 -5.15 -8.00
N LYS A 27 19.40 -3.81 -7.95
CA LYS A 27 19.89 -2.98 -6.85
C LYS A 27 18.91 -2.84 -5.69
N VAL A 28 17.62 -3.11 -5.92
CA VAL A 28 16.59 -3.04 -4.87
C VAL A 28 16.52 -4.38 -4.17
N LYS A 29 16.93 -4.40 -2.92
CA LYS A 29 17.00 -5.63 -2.11
C LYS A 29 15.75 -5.89 -1.30
N GLY A 30 14.97 -4.86 -1.01
CA GLY A 30 13.73 -4.98 -0.27
C GLY A 30 12.86 -3.74 -0.38
N ILE A 31 11.59 -3.91 -0.06
CA ILE A 31 10.61 -2.84 0.02
C ILE A 31 9.95 -2.88 1.39
N ILE A 32 9.80 -1.73 2.01
CA ILE A 32 9.06 -1.56 3.25
C ILE A 32 7.86 -0.67 2.97
N TYR A 33 6.69 -1.15 3.35
CA TYR A 33 5.45 -0.40 3.27
C TYR A 33 4.85 -0.15 4.66
N GLU A 34 4.26 1.00 4.84
CA GLU A 34 3.40 1.29 5.98
C GLU A 34 2.11 1.97 5.51
N ALA A 35 0.97 1.29 5.71
CA ALA A 35 -0.35 1.72 5.28
C ALA A 35 -0.36 2.25 3.82
N PRO A 36 0.13 1.48 2.83
CA PRO A 36 0.41 1.98 1.49
C PRO A 36 -0.87 2.18 0.68
N VAL A 37 -0.97 3.31 -0.02
CA VAL A 37 -2.00 3.52 -1.07
C VAL A 37 -1.55 2.79 -2.33
N ILE A 38 -2.05 1.58 -2.55
CA ILE A 38 -1.71 0.73 -3.70
C ILE A 38 -2.79 0.80 -4.78
N ASN A 39 -4.06 0.89 -4.37
CA ASN A 39 -5.18 1.19 -5.25
C ASN A 39 -5.72 2.59 -4.91
N PHE A 40 -5.38 3.55 -5.76
CA PHE A 40 -5.71 4.96 -5.48
C PHE A 40 -7.22 5.22 -5.46
N TRP A 41 -7.95 4.67 -6.48
CA TRP A 41 -9.38 4.92 -6.56
C TRP A 41 -10.15 4.31 -5.37
N GLU A 42 -9.82 3.12 -4.96
CA GLU A 42 -10.43 2.46 -3.82
C GLU A 42 -10.24 3.27 -2.52
N SER A 43 -9.03 3.81 -2.30
CA SER A 43 -8.78 4.71 -1.17
C SER A 43 -9.65 5.96 -1.23
N VAL A 44 -9.83 6.56 -2.41
CA VAL A 44 -10.70 7.73 -2.59
C VAL A 44 -12.16 7.40 -2.33
N GLU A 45 -12.64 6.26 -2.82
CA GLU A 45 -14.05 5.85 -2.69
C GLU A 45 -14.39 5.53 -1.23
N VAL A 46 -13.56 4.73 -0.55
CA VAL A 46 -13.78 4.38 0.87
C VAL A 46 -13.70 5.61 1.76
N ASN A 47 -12.68 6.45 1.59
CA ASN A 47 -12.57 7.71 2.33
C ASN A 47 -13.73 8.66 2.06
N GLY A 48 -14.15 8.76 0.80
CA GLY A 48 -15.27 9.57 0.40
C GLY A 48 -16.57 9.12 1.08
N ALA A 49 -16.85 7.82 1.05
CA ALA A 49 -18.01 7.24 1.69
C ALA A 49 -18.01 7.43 3.21
N ALA A 50 -16.86 7.27 3.87
CA ALA A 50 -16.73 7.45 5.31
C ALA A 50 -16.91 8.92 5.73
N ARG A 51 -16.30 9.88 5.00
CA ARG A 51 -16.37 11.32 5.34
C ARG A 51 -17.67 12.00 4.93
N TYR A 52 -18.31 11.50 3.89
CA TYR A 52 -19.51 12.10 3.31
C TYR A 52 -20.64 11.05 3.19
N PRO A 53 -21.08 10.44 4.32
CA PRO A 53 -22.08 9.36 4.30
C PRO A 53 -23.46 9.78 3.75
N TRP A 54 -23.68 11.09 3.65
CA TRP A 54 -24.89 11.67 3.03
C TRP A 54 -24.80 11.78 1.50
N VAL A 55 -23.62 11.55 0.90
CA VAL A 55 -23.44 11.51 -0.55
C VAL A 55 -23.79 10.13 -1.07
N PRO A 56 -24.76 10.01 -2.00
CA PRO A 56 -25.05 8.71 -2.63
C PRO A 56 -23.79 8.11 -3.28
N GLN A 57 -23.51 6.85 -2.98
CA GLN A 57 -22.28 6.17 -3.42
C GLN A 57 -22.11 6.19 -4.94
N GLN A 58 -23.22 6.17 -5.69
CA GLN A 58 -23.21 6.26 -7.16
C GLN A 58 -22.57 7.56 -7.68
N LEU A 59 -22.57 8.63 -6.89
CA LEU A 59 -21.95 9.91 -7.29
C LEU A 59 -20.43 9.84 -7.34
N PHE A 60 -19.79 8.94 -6.58
CA PHE A 60 -18.34 8.72 -6.69
C PHE A 60 -17.96 8.19 -8.08
N GLY A 61 -18.76 7.30 -8.66
CA GLY A 61 -18.56 6.83 -10.04
C GLY A 61 -18.66 7.96 -11.08
N TYR A 62 -19.63 8.87 -10.93
CA TYR A 62 -19.73 10.05 -11.81
C TYR A 62 -18.54 11.00 -11.59
N PHE A 63 -18.09 11.19 -10.36
CA PHE A 63 -16.90 11.98 -10.06
C PHE A 63 -15.66 11.38 -10.69
N LYS A 64 -15.48 10.05 -10.63
CA LYS A 64 -14.40 9.33 -11.30
C LYS A 64 -14.38 9.66 -12.80
N ILE A 65 -15.48 9.37 -13.49
CA ILE A 65 -15.61 9.61 -14.94
C ILE A 65 -15.35 11.08 -15.30
N PHE A 66 -15.95 12.01 -14.54
CA PHE A 66 -15.73 13.44 -14.78
C PHE A 66 -14.26 13.83 -14.66
N THR A 67 -13.58 13.33 -13.62
CA THR A 67 -12.16 13.63 -13.36
C THR A 67 -11.26 13.02 -14.44
N GLU A 68 -11.53 11.79 -14.85
CA GLU A 68 -10.83 11.11 -15.94
C GLU A 68 -10.93 11.91 -17.26
N ILE A 69 -12.14 12.31 -17.65
CA ILE A 69 -12.37 13.08 -18.88
C ILE A 69 -11.76 14.48 -18.79
N ARG A 70 -11.91 15.15 -17.64
CA ARG A 70 -11.51 16.56 -17.48
C ARG A 70 -10.01 16.74 -17.37
N TYR A 71 -9.32 15.81 -16.74
CA TYR A 71 -7.90 15.92 -16.40
C TYR A 71 -7.01 14.88 -17.08
N GLY A 72 -7.59 13.94 -17.82
CA GLY A 72 -6.85 12.87 -18.50
C GLY A 72 -6.22 11.86 -17.52
N ILE A 73 -6.79 11.72 -16.33
CA ILE A 73 -6.37 10.73 -15.33
C ILE A 73 -6.99 9.39 -15.72
N ASP A 74 -6.25 8.31 -15.56
CA ASP A 74 -6.74 6.95 -15.68
C ASP A 74 -6.58 6.24 -14.34
N PHE A 75 -7.67 6.19 -13.57
CA PHE A 75 -7.66 5.59 -12.24
C PHE A 75 -7.51 4.07 -12.26
N GLU A 76 -7.89 3.39 -13.36
CA GLU A 76 -7.68 1.95 -13.49
C GLU A 76 -6.18 1.62 -13.54
N ASN A 77 -5.39 2.47 -14.22
CA ASN A 77 -3.94 2.36 -14.26
C ASN A 77 -3.25 2.79 -12.95
N MET A 78 -4.01 3.23 -11.94
CA MET A 78 -3.51 3.56 -10.59
C MET A 78 -3.85 2.48 -9.56
N ASN A 79 -4.16 1.27 -10.01
CA ASN A 79 -4.21 0.06 -9.20
C ASN A 79 -2.95 -0.77 -9.45
N PHE A 80 -2.09 -0.85 -8.45
CA PHE A 80 -0.79 -1.51 -8.53
C PHE A 80 -0.72 -2.81 -7.71
N THR A 81 -1.86 -3.35 -7.30
CA THR A 81 -1.96 -4.54 -6.43
C THR A 81 -1.23 -5.73 -7.06
N ASP A 82 -1.47 -6.00 -8.34
CA ASP A 82 -0.84 -7.09 -9.06
C ASP A 82 0.68 -6.92 -9.18
N ASN A 83 1.18 -5.68 -9.28
CA ASN A 83 2.62 -5.42 -9.32
C ASN A 83 3.30 -5.84 -8.01
N VAL A 84 2.64 -5.60 -6.87
CA VAL A 84 3.16 -6.01 -5.56
C VAL A 84 3.04 -7.52 -5.38
N ILE A 85 1.91 -8.11 -5.75
CA ILE A 85 1.68 -9.56 -5.63
C ILE A 85 2.71 -10.36 -6.45
N ASN A 86 2.97 -9.94 -7.69
CA ASN A 86 3.82 -10.67 -8.63
C ASN A 86 5.32 -10.33 -8.54
N SER A 87 5.72 -9.42 -7.65
CA SER A 87 7.12 -9.04 -7.49
C SER A 87 7.91 -10.10 -6.71
N ASP A 88 9.12 -10.39 -7.14
CA ASP A 88 10.06 -11.28 -6.42
C ASP A 88 10.85 -10.54 -5.32
N ILE A 89 10.82 -9.20 -5.31
CA ILE A 89 11.55 -8.39 -4.31
C ILE A 89 10.95 -8.62 -2.92
N PRO A 90 11.75 -8.92 -1.89
CA PRO A 90 11.26 -9.04 -0.51
C PRO A 90 10.48 -7.81 -0.05
N VAL A 91 9.34 -8.02 0.59
CA VAL A 91 8.48 -6.94 1.11
C VAL A 91 8.19 -7.16 2.59
N LEU A 92 8.36 -6.11 3.38
CA LEU A 92 7.81 -5.97 4.73
C LEU A 92 6.70 -4.94 4.70
N LEU A 93 5.49 -5.32 5.15
CA LEU A 93 4.32 -4.45 5.15
C LEU A 93 3.71 -4.36 6.55
N PHE A 94 3.54 -3.13 7.02
CA PHE A 94 2.82 -2.82 8.25
C PHE A 94 1.49 -2.15 7.92
N HIS A 95 0.40 -2.55 8.59
CA HIS A 95 -0.90 -1.88 8.47
C HIS A 95 -1.74 -2.06 9.73
N GLY A 96 -2.40 -0.99 10.14
CA GLY A 96 -3.36 -1.00 11.24
C GLY A 96 -4.77 -1.25 10.73
N ASP A 97 -5.58 -2.02 11.48
CA ASP A 97 -6.93 -2.38 11.06
C ASP A 97 -8.00 -1.32 11.36
N ASP A 98 -7.62 -0.27 12.11
CA ASP A 98 -8.47 0.91 12.36
C ASP A 98 -8.03 2.11 11.50
N ASP A 99 -7.44 1.81 10.33
CA ASP A 99 -6.98 2.83 9.39
C ASP A 99 -8.17 3.47 8.66
N GLU A 100 -8.49 4.72 9.03
CA GLU A 100 -9.60 5.49 8.45
C GLU A 100 -9.26 6.09 7.06
N TRP A 101 -7.99 6.00 6.60
CA TRP A 101 -7.54 6.63 5.36
C TRP A 101 -7.27 5.63 4.24
N VAL A 102 -6.61 4.54 4.56
CA VAL A 102 -6.28 3.48 3.60
C VAL A 102 -6.90 2.18 4.09
N PRO A 103 -7.84 1.59 3.33
CA PRO A 103 -8.46 0.33 3.72
C PRO A 103 -7.41 -0.77 3.94
N VAL A 104 -7.42 -1.38 5.12
CA VAL A 104 -6.51 -2.48 5.47
C VAL A 104 -6.69 -3.68 4.55
N GLU A 105 -7.89 -3.83 3.99
CA GLU A 105 -8.27 -4.89 3.04
C GLU A 105 -7.37 -4.90 1.80
N MET A 106 -6.79 -3.76 1.40
CA MET A 106 -5.81 -3.72 0.30
C MET A 106 -4.54 -4.49 0.65
N SER A 107 -4.09 -4.40 1.90
CA SER A 107 -2.92 -5.15 2.38
C SER A 107 -3.25 -6.60 2.66
N ASP A 108 -4.45 -6.88 3.18
CA ASP A 108 -4.95 -8.24 3.39
C ASP A 108 -5.03 -9.00 2.05
N LEU A 109 -5.53 -8.35 0.98
CA LEU A 109 -5.59 -8.93 -0.36
C LEU A 109 -4.20 -9.32 -0.90
N ILE A 110 -3.19 -8.50 -0.65
CA ILE A 110 -1.81 -8.84 -1.04
C ILE A 110 -1.33 -10.04 -0.24
N ALA A 111 -1.56 -10.06 1.07
CA ALA A 111 -1.15 -11.15 1.96
C ALA A 111 -1.82 -12.48 1.60
N GLU A 112 -3.07 -12.45 1.15
CA GLU A 112 -3.81 -13.63 0.70
C GLU A 112 -3.30 -14.22 -0.63
N ASN A 113 -2.64 -13.40 -1.47
CA ASN A 113 -2.25 -13.77 -2.83
C ASN A 113 -0.73 -13.80 -3.07
N ARG A 114 0.06 -13.55 -2.03
CA ARG A 114 1.51 -13.56 -2.12
C ARG A 114 2.13 -14.47 -1.05
N ASP A 115 2.61 -15.64 -1.47
CA ASP A 115 3.11 -16.69 -0.58
C ASP A 115 4.60 -16.59 -0.23
N THR A 116 5.39 -15.82 -1.00
CA THR A 116 6.86 -15.81 -0.88
C THR A 116 7.43 -14.40 -0.74
N ASN A 117 8.53 -14.30 -0.01
CA ASN A 117 9.26 -13.05 0.19
C ASN A 117 8.37 -11.91 0.71
N PHE A 118 7.38 -12.23 1.55
CA PHE A 118 6.42 -11.27 2.07
C PHE A 118 6.22 -11.46 3.57
N THR A 119 6.42 -10.39 4.31
CA THR A 119 6.14 -10.33 5.75
C THR A 119 5.08 -9.26 5.98
N TYR A 120 3.94 -9.65 6.51
CA TYR A 120 2.83 -8.76 6.79
C TYR A 120 2.58 -8.69 8.30
N ILE A 121 2.61 -7.49 8.86
CA ILE A 121 2.34 -7.20 10.26
C ILE A 121 1.07 -6.36 10.32
N ARG A 122 -0.03 -7.01 10.64
CA ARG A 122 -1.34 -6.38 10.85
C ARG A 122 -1.50 -6.04 12.32
N TYR A 123 -1.70 -4.76 12.64
CA TYR A 123 -1.90 -4.28 14.00
C TYR A 123 -3.38 -4.09 14.31
N GLU A 124 -3.82 -4.59 15.45
CA GLU A 124 -5.20 -4.45 15.93
C GLU A 124 -5.42 -3.09 16.61
N ASN A 125 -6.55 -2.41 16.28
CA ASN A 125 -6.94 -1.11 16.80
C ASN A 125 -5.88 0.00 16.57
N VAL A 126 -5.19 -0.05 15.45
CA VAL A 126 -4.15 0.91 15.07
C VAL A 126 -4.58 1.66 13.84
N GLY A 127 -4.51 2.99 13.91
CA GLY A 127 -4.89 3.89 12.82
C GLY A 127 -3.78 4.09 11.79
N HIS A 128 -4.02 5.04 10.88
CA HIS A 128 -3.15 5.33 9.75
C HIS A 128 -1.72 5.71 10.16
N VAL A 129 -0.72 4.94 9.67
CA VAL A 129 0.72 5.23 9.85
C VAL A 129 1.11 5.40 11.32
N THR A 130 0.53 4.61 12.21
CA THR A 130 0.82 4.66 13.65
C THR A 130 1.29 3.31 14.21
N SER A 131 1.71 2.39 13.34
CA SER A 131 2.18 1.06 13.74
C SER A 131 3.36 1.13 14.72
N TRP A 132 4.32 2.01 14.45
CA TRP A 132 5.47 2.23 15.36
C TRP A 132 5.04 2.79 16.73
N ASN A 133 4.03 3.68 16.76
CA ASN A 133 3.53 4.24 18.01
C ASN A 133 2.78 3.21 18.88
N ALA A 134 2.14 2.23 18.22
CA ALA A 134 1.38 1.19 18.90
C ALA A 134 2.29 0.17 19.59
N ASP A 135 3.34 -0.29 18.92
CA ASP A 135 4.32 -1.26 19.44
C ASP A 135 5.71 -0.99 18.87
N PRO A 136 6.46 -0.02 19.43
CA PRO A 136 7.80 0.33 18.92
C PRO A 136 8.80 -0.83 18.94
N ASP A 137 8.73 -1.67 19.97
CA ASP A 137 9.69 -2.77 20.14
C ASP A 137 9.48 -3.84 19.06
N ASN A 138 8.23 -4.24 18.80
CA ASN A 138 7.91 -5.20 17.75
C ASN A 138 8.19 -4.58 16.36
N TYR A 139 7.84 -3.31 16.16
CA TYR A 139 8.09 -2.63 14.87
C TYR A 139 9.58 -2.64 14.53
N VAL A 140 10.44 -2.24 15.47
CA VAL A 140 11.90 -2.26 15.29
C VAL A 140 12.42 -3.68 15.11
N TYR A 141 11.93 -4.64 15.88
CA TYR A 141 12.30 -6.05 15.73
C TYR A 141 12.00 -6.58 14.32
N GLN A 142 10.84 -6.28 13.78
CA GLN A 142 10.46 -6.70 12.41
C GLN A 142 11.33 -6.03 11.35
N LEU A 143 11.63 -4.72 11.51
CA LEU A 143 12.55 -4.00 10.64
C LEU A 143 13.95 -4.63 10.66
N ASP A 144 14.52 -4.83 11.83
CA ASP A 144 15.88 -5.40 11.98
C ASP A 144 15.94 -6.81 11.40
N THR A 145 14.91 -7.62 11.66
CA THR A 145 14.80 -8.99 11.12
C THR A 145 14.76 -8.96 9.59
N PHE A 146 13.93 -8.12 9.02
CA PHE A 146 13.79 -7.97 7.57
C PHE A 146 15.10 -7.49 6.93
N LEU A 147 15.65 -6.40 7.44
CA LEU A 147 16.88 -5.80 6.88
C LEU A 147 18.09 -6.75 7.00
N SER A 148 18.17 -7.52 8.09
CA SER A 148 19.25 -8.49 8.29
C SER A 148 19.12 -9.72 7.37
N GLY A 149 17.94 -9.99 6.84
CA GLY A 149 17.68 -11.07 5.89
C GLY A 149 17.89 -10.69 4.42
N LEU A 150 18.20 -9.43 4.13
CA LEU A 150 18.46 -8.95 2.76
C LEU A 150 19.93 -9.14 2.41
N ASP A 151 20.24 -10.02 1.46
CA ASP A 151 21.60 -10.29 0.92
C ASP A 151 22.00 -9.32 -0.21
#